data_96c859b01627ffccaa7385fd688cb71d
#
_entry.id   96c859b01627ffccaa7385fd688cb71d
#
_cell.length_a   1.000
_cell.length_b   1.000
_cell.length_c   1.000
_cell.angle_alpha   90.00
_cell.angle_beta   90.00
_cell.angle_gamma   90.00
#
_symmetry.space_group_name_H-M   'P 1'
#
loop_
_entity.id
_entity.type
_entity.pdbx_description
1 polymer ?
#
loop_
_entity_poly.entity_id
_entity_poly.type
_entity_poly.pdbx_seq_one_letter_code
_entity_poly.pdbx_strand_id
1 'polypeptide(L)'
;VGRLVYNGFPTGVEVGHAMQHGGPFPATTDGRFTSVGSAAILRWARPVCYQDAPEALLPAELHATNPLGIERMVDGVRTRSALTTPA
;
A
#
# COMPACT_ATOMS: atom_id res chain seq x y z
N VAL A 1 14.63 16.30 -7.62
CA VAL A 1 13.57 15.96 -8.60
C VAL A 1 13.05 14.57 -8.34
N GLY A 2 11.78 14.37 -8.61
CA GLY A 2 11.14 13.05 -8.42
C GLY A 2 11.18 12.17 -9.67
N ARG A 3 11.37 12.77 -10.84
CA ARG A 3 11.41 12.04 -12.12
C ARG A 3 12.29 12.77 -13.12
N LEU A 4 13.11 12.01 -13.81
CA LEU A 4 13.96 12.50 -14.90
C LEU A 4 13.46 11.91 -16.22
N VAL A 5 13.28 12.75 -17.22
CA VAL A 5 12.85 12.35 -18.56
C VAL A 5 13.91 12.79 -19.56
N TYR A 6 14.39 11.85 -20.36
CA TYR A 6 15.41 12.10 -21.37
C TYR A 6 14.77 12.13 -22.77
N ASN A 7 15.06 13.17 -23.54
CA ASN A 7 14.63 13.31 -24.95
C ASN A 7 13.11 13.16 -25.13
N GLY A 8 12.32 13.65 -24.18
CA GLY A 8 10.87 13.55 -24.24
C GLY A 8 10.18 14.65 -23.45
N PHE A 9 8.87 14.78 -23.67
CA PHE A 9 8.06 15.72 -22.91
C PHE A 9 7.58 15.08 -21.60
N PRO A 10 7.64 15.80 -20.48
CA PRO A 10 7.30 15.22 -19.17
C PRO A 10 5.80 15.19 -18.86
N THR A 11 4.95 15.24 -19.87
CA THR A 11 3.50 15.36 -19.70
C THR A 11 2.76 14.03 -19.59
N GLY A 12 3.40 12.92 -20.00
CA GLY A 12 2.80 11.59 -19.95
C GLY A 12 3.43 10.72 -18.86
N VAL A 13 2.61 9.97 -18.14
CA VAL A 13 3.07 9.00 -17.15
C VAL A 13 2.27 7.70 -17.30
N GLU A 14 2.94 6.58 -17.07
CA GLU A 14 2.29 5.29 -16.97
C GLU A 14 1.94 5.00 -15.50
N VAL A 15 0.93 4.15 -15.29
CA VAL A 15 0.66 3.59 -13.96
C VAL A 15 1.56 2.36 -13.80
N GLY A 16 2.70 2.54 -13.16
CA GLY A 16 3.69 1.48 -12.97
C GLY A 16 4.39 1.61 -11.62
N HIS A 17 5.04 0.53 -11.19
CA HIS A 17 5.68 0.50 -9.89
C HIS A 17 6.91 1.41 -9.79
N ALA A 18 7.61 1.63 -10.90
CA ALA A 18 8.80 2.49 -10.93
C ALA A 18 8.48 3.98 -11.12
N MET A 19 7.22 4.32 -11.39
CA MET A 19 6.85 5.70 -11.69
C MET A 19 6.83 6.54 -10.42
N GLN A 20 7.54 7.68 -10.47
CA GLN A 20 7.65 8.61 -9.36
C GLN A 20 7.46 10.04 -9.86
N HIS A 21 6.75 10.84 -9.11
CA HIS A 21 6.65 12.27 -9.30
C HIS A 21 6.53 12.96 -7.96
N GLY A 22 7.47 13.82 -7.67
CA GLY A 22 7.56 14.50 -6.38
C GLY A 22 8.90 15.18 -6.25
N GLY A 23 9.56 15.01 -5.14
CA GLY A 23 10.87 15.57 -4.86
C GLY A 23 11.01 15.88 -3.38
N PRO A 24 12.12 16.52 -2.98
CA PRO A 24 12.28 16.97 -1.60
C PRO A 24 11.39 18.18 -1.32
N PHE A 25 11.19 18.47 -0.04
CA PHE A 25 10.56 19.74 0.35
C PHE A 25 11.37 20.93 -0.21
N PRO A 26 10.75 21.98 -0.77
CA PRO A 26 9.31 22.28 -0.77
C PRO A 26 8.54 21.82 -2.01
N ALA A 27 9.12 20.98 -2.87
CA ALA A 27 8.43 20.46 -4.06
C ALA A 27 7.24 19.58 -3.68
N THR A 28 7.30 18.95 -2.50
CA THR A 28 6.21 18.19 -1.90
C THR A 28 6.29 18.34 -0.38
N THR A 29 5.18 18.10 0.30
CA THR A 29 5.14 18.12 1.77
C THR A 29 5.76 16.87 2.38
N ASP A 30 5.81 15.77 1.63
CA ASP A 30 6.45 14.53 2.06
C ASP A 30 7.11 13.84 0.87
N GLY A 31 8.44 13.85 0.86
CA GLY A 31 9.24 13.28 -0.23
C GLY A 31 9.20 11.76 -0.32
N ARG A 32 8.61 11.07 0.65
CA ARG A 32 8.48 9.62 0.64
C ARG A 32 7.36 9.12 -0.27
N PHE A 33 6.45 9.99 -0.68
CA PHE A 33 5.29 9.62 -1.47
C PHE A 33 5.37 10.19 -2.87
N THR A 34 4.88 9.41 -3.82
CA THR A 34 4.72 9.84 -5.21
C THR A 34 3.30 10.31 -5.46
N SER A 35 3.12 11.25 -6.41
CA SER A 35 1.79 11.68 -6.84
C SER A 35 1.27 10.92 -8.06
N VAL A 36 2.09 10.05 -8.65
CA VAL A 36 1.74 9.25 -9.83
C VAL A 36 2.24 7.83 -9.66
N GLY A 37 1.75 6.93 -10.53
CA GLY A 37 2.15 5.53 -10.52
C GLY A 37 1.36 4.68 -9.55
N SER A 38 1.73 3.41 -9.44
CA SER A 38 1.02 2.42 -8.63
C SER A 38 1.01 2.75 -7.14
N ALA A 39 2.04 3.44 -6.65
CA ALA A 39 2.17 3.81 -5.25
C ALA A 39 1.47 5.12 -4.88
N ALA A 40 0.86 5.82 -5.84
CA ALA A 40 0.22 7.11 -5.59
C ALA A 40 -0.90 7.02 -4.55
N ILE A 41 -1.59 5.89 -4.49
CA ILE A 41 -2.69 5.66 -3.54
C ILE A 41 -2.22 5.72 -2.08
N LEU A 42 -0.94 5.44 -1.82
CA LEU A 42 -0.39 5.44 -0.46
C LEU A 42 -0.42 6.82 0.20
N ARG A 43 -0.52 7.89 -0.58
CA ARG A 43 -0.70 9.25 -0.04
C ARG A 43 -2.01 9.42 0.70
N TRP A 44 -3.00 8.60 0.38
CA TRP A 44 -4.36 8.67 0.90
C TRP A 44 -4.63 7.59 1.93
N ALA A 45 -3.63 6.80 2.26
CA ALA A 45 -3.73 5.68 3.19
C ALA A 45 -2.78 5.87 4.36
N ARG A 46 -3.11 5.26 5.48
CA ARG A 46 -2.22 5.19 6.65
C ARG A 46 -2.29 3.80 7.26
N PRO A 47 -1.22 3.33 7.89
CA PRO A 47 -1.26 2.08 8.65
C PRO A 47 -2.20 2.22 9.85
N VAL A 48 -2.90 1.15 10.15
CA VAL A 48 -3.73 1.02 11.35
C VAL A 48 -3.42 -0.31 12.01
N CYS A 49 -3.21 -0.31 13.31
CA CYS A 49 -2.97 -1.52 14.09
C CYS A 49 -4.22 -1.86 14.92
N TYR A 50 -4.60 -3.13 14.91
CA TYR A 50 -5.62 -3.68 15.80
C TYR A 50 -4.90 -4.63 16.77
N GLN A 51 -5.08 -4.40 18.05
CA GLN A 51 -4.50 -5.23 19.11
C GLN A 51 -5.62 -5.69 20.04
N ASP A 52 -5.70 -7.00 20.27
CA ASP A 52 -6.69 -7.61 21.16
C ASP A 52 -8.13 -7.25 20.78
N ALA A 53 -8.38 -6.99 19.51
CA ALA A 53 -9.71 -6.66 19.03
C ALA A 53 -10.54 -7.93 18.87
N PRO A 54 -11.80 -7.93 19.33
CA PRO A 54 -12.72 -9.02 19.04
C PRO A 54 -12.90 -9.19 17.55
N GLU A 55 -13.02 -10.44 17.08
CA GLU A 55 -13.19 -10.76 15.65
C GLU A 55 -14.34 -9.96 15.01
N ALA A 56 -15.44 -9.80 15.73
CA ALA A 56 -16.61 -9.08 15.22
C ALA A 56 -16.36 -7.58 14.94
N LEU A 57 -15.32 -7.01 15.53
CA LEU A 57 -14.98 -5.60 15.35
C LEU A 57 -13.88 -5.38 14.30
N LEU A 58 -13.30 -6.46 13.78
CA LEU A 58 -12.29 -6.38 12.75
C LEU A 58 -12.94 -6.18 11.37
N PRO A 59 -12.28 -5.44 10.47
CA PRO A 59 -12.71 -5.42 9.08
C PRO A 59 -12.55 -6.81 8.44
N ALA A 60 -13.30 -7.08 7.38
CA ALA A 60 -13.32 -8.39 6.74
C ALA A 60 -11.94 -8.87 6.29
N GLU A 61 -11.07 -7.95 5.91
CA GLU A 61 -9.70 -8.22 5.48
C GLU A 61 -8.86 -8.91 6.57
N LEU A 62 -9.21 -8.69 7.84
CA LEU A 62 -8.48 -9.21 8.99
C LEU A 62 -9.18 -10.39 9.67
N HIS A 63 -10.34 -10.83 9.18
CA HIS A 63 -11.02 -11.99 9.74
C HIS A 63 -10.19 -13.26 9.55
N ALA A 64 -10.18 -14.12 10.56
CA ALA A 64 -9.40 -15.36 10.54
C ALA A 64 -9.73 -16.25 9.35
N THR A 65 -10.99 -16.31 8.94
CA THR A 65 -11.47 -17.14 7.83
C THR A 65 -11.04 -16.65 6.46
N ASN A 66 -10.52 -15.42 6.34
CA ASN A 66 -10.20 -14.79 5.07
C ASN A 66 -11.39 -14.80 4.09
N PRO A 67 -12.52 -14.16 4.45
CA PRO A 67 -13.73 -14.23 3.63
C PRO A 67 -13.56 -13.59 2.24
N LEU A 68 -12.61 -12.69 2.06
CA LEU A 68 -12.33 -12.04 0.79
C LEU A 68 -11.35 -12.83 -0.08
N GLY A 69 -10.73 -13.89 0.44
CA GLY A 69 -9.77 -14.69 -0.31
C GLY A 69 -8.52 -13.93 -0.76
N ILE A 70 -8.16 -12.87 -0.05
CA ILE A 70 -7.02 -12.02 -0.41
C ILE A 70 -5.71 -12.57 0.14
N GLU A 71 -4.62 -12.17 -0.48
CA GLU A 71 -3.29 -12.46 0.05
C GLU A 71 -3.00 -11.58 1.27
N ARG A 72 -2.56 -12.21 2.33
CA ARG A 72 -2.21 -11.54 3.59
C ARG A 72 -0.85 -12.03 4.06
N MET A 73 -0.21 -11.25 4.90
CA MET A 73 1.00 -11.69 5.59
C MET A 73 0.61 -12.15 7.00
N VAL A 74 0.89 -13.41 7.31
CA VAL A 74 0.62 -14.01 8.61
C VAL A 74 1.92 -14.56 9.15
N ASP A 75 2.37 -14.07 10.30
CA ASP A 75 3.64 -14.45 10.91
C ASP A 75 4.83 -14.39 9.92
N GLY A 76 4.84 -13.35 9.10
CA GLY A 76 5.90 -13.12 8.12
C GLY A 76 5.76 -13.91 6.82
N VAL A 77 4.73 -14.73 6.65
CA VAL A 77 4.48 -15.55 5.46
C VAL A 77 3.27 -15.05 4.70
N ARG A 78 3.39 -14.89 3.39
CA ARG A 78 2.26 -14.53 2.53
C ARG A 78 1.39 -15.74 2.29
N THR A 79 0.09 -15.60 2.50
CA THR A 79 -0.86 -16.70 2.35
C THR A 79 -2.26 -16.18 2.02
N ARG A 80 -3.05 -17.01 1.36
CA ARG A 80 -4.49 -16.79 1.16
C ARG A 80 -5.34 -17.70 2.02
N SER A 81 -4.71 -18.57 2.79
CA SER A 81 -5.40 -19.52 3.63
C SER A 81 -6.08 -18.84 4.82
N ALA A 82 -7.12 -19.47 5.34
CA ALA A 82 -7.69 -19.11 6.63
C ALA A 82 -6.66 -19.37 7.73
N LEU A 83 -6.74 -18.59 8.81
CA LEU A 83 -5.94 -18.84 9.99
C LEU A 83 -6.48 -20.04 10.72
N THR A 84 -5.61 -21.00 11.01
CA THR A 84 -5.92 -22.04 11.97
C THR A 84 -5.60 -21.49 13.36
N THR A 85 -6.63 -21.11 14.10
CA THR A 85 -6.43 -20.72 15.49
C THR A 85 -6.13 -21.98 16.30
N PRO A 86 -5.01 -22.01 17.03
CA PRO A 86 -4.87 -23.06 18.03
C PRO A 86 -6.01 -22.92 19.02
N ALA A 87 -6.64 -24.02 19.30
CA ALA A 87 -7.75 -24.08 20.24
C ALA A 87 -7.30 -23.61 21.65
#